data_f3f4558fd22bba8a99a0dc97962a49fa
#
_entry.id   f3f4558fd22bba8a99a0dc97962a49fa
#
_cell.length_a   1.000
_cell.length_b   1.000
_cell.length_c   1.000
_cell.angle_alpha   90.00
_cell.angle_beta   90.00
_cell.angle_gamma   90.00
#
_symmetry.space_group_name_H-M   'P 1'
#
loop_
_entity.id
_entity.type
_entity.pdbx_description
1 polymer ?
#
loop_
_entity_poly.entity_id
_entity_poly.type
_entity_poly.pdbx_seq_one_letter_code
_entity_poly.pdbx_strand_id
1 'polypeptide(L)'
;NDTPGFAVTGISDNTTEAGGSATFTVALTARPALGSNVVLEIASSDNGTTAYDGNDPGEGSPNPSSLTFNYSNWNNPQTVTITGKDDNQLDGDTSYQIFFTDNDTLTTDDHFDTGACSTCPPDNITLFNIDNDSAGIVVTPTSGLFTGEDGTAATFSVKLISRPKDNENVVLNVFSHDNGTDSIPPTGYGSDPGEGFPNPSTLTFTSSFDNGTQPQIVTVTGRDDYYDEDNVTYIVSLSVEAASTQDEYDSIVPDNVTLVNICLLYTSDAADEPLC
;
A
#
# COMPACT_ATOMS: atom_id res chain seq x y z
N ASN A 1 -34.74 -41.71 2.29
CA ASN A 1 -33.50 -41.68 3.11
C ASN A 1 -32.83 -40.37 2.91
N ASP A 2 -33.01 -39.49 3.86
CA ASP A 2 -32.38 -38.18 3.81
C ASP A 2 -30.90 -38.34 4.22
N THR A 3 -29.98 -37.70 3.46
CA THR A 3 -28.57 -37.77 3.74
C THR A 3 -28.20 -36.50 4.52
N PRO A 4 -27.66 -36.61 5.75
CA PRO A 4 -27.17 -35.45 6.50
C PRO A 4 -26.09 -34.70 5.73
N GLY A 5 -26.07 -33.39 5.89
CA GLY A 5 -25.08 -32.53 5.26
C GLY A 5 -25.48 -31.06 5.25
N PHE A 6 -24.58 -30.23 4.71
CA PHE A 6 -24.81 -28.80 4.48
C PHE A 6 -24.99 -28.50 3.00
N ALA A 7 -25.91 -27.63 2.69
CA ALA A 7 -26.09 -27.04 1.36
C ALA A 7 -25.70 -25.56 1.40
N VAL A 8 -24.57 -25.22 0.77
CA VAL A 8 -24.12 -23.84 0.58
C VAL A 8 -24.55 -23.42 -0.82
N THR A 9 -25.27 -22.32 -0.91
CA THR A 9 -25.85 -21.85 -2.19
C THR A 9 -25.86 -20.32 -2.27
N GLY A 10 -26.03 -19.81 -3.49
CA GLY A 10 -26.25 -18.39 -3.74
C GLY A 10 -25.03 -17.51 -3.48
N ILE A 11 -23.83 -18.00 -3.76
CA ILE A 11 -22.62 -17.17 -3.73
C ILE A 11 -22.81 -16.03 -4.73
N SER A 12 -22.83 -14.78 -4.24
CA SER A 12 -23.24 -13.64 -5.05
C SER A 12 -22.12 -13.12 -5.96
N ASP A 13 -21.00 -12.73 -5.39
CA ASP A 13 -19.90 -12.06 -6.09
C ASP A 13 -18.64 -12.07 -5.23
N ASN A 14 -17.59 -11.37 -5.69
CA ASN A 14 -16.40 -11.06 -4.91
C ASN A 14 -16.67 -9.92 -3.92
N THR A 15 -15.76 -9.72 -2.97
CA THR A 15 -15.72 -8.53 -2.13
C THR A 15 -14.90 -7.42 -2.80
N THR A 16 -14.92 -6.22 -2.25
CA THR A 16 -14.07 -5.12 -2.69
C THR A 16 -13.55 -4.36 -1.49
N GLU A 17 -12.36 -3.81 -1.58
CA GLU A 17 -11.77 -2.94 -0.55
C GLU A 17 -12.61 -1.69 -0.29
N ALA A 18 -13.33 -1.22 -1.29
CA ALA A 18 -14.33 -0.16 -1.12
C ALA A 18 -15.52 -0.55 -0.20
N GLY A 19 -15.43 -1.68 0.50
CA GLY A 19 -16.47 -2.18 1.42
C GLY A 19 -17.58 -2.96 0.72
N GLY A 20 -17.36 -3.41 -0.53
CA GLY A 20 -18.26 -4.32 -1.23
C GLY A 20 -18.38 -5.67 -0.53
N SER A 21 -19.55 -6.28 -0.59
CA SER A 21 -19.85 -7.51 0.16
C SER A 21 -20.28 -8.63 -0.75
N ALA A 22 -19.83 -9.85 -0.44
CA ALA A 22 -20.34 -11.09 -0.98
C ALA A 22 -21.33 -11.74 0.02
N THR A 23 -22.26 -12.50 -0.48
CA THR A 23 -23.19 -13.26 0.35
C THR A 23 -23.34 -14.70 -0.13
N PHE A 24 -23.63 -15.59 0.79
CA PHE A 24 -24.09 -16.93 0.50
C PHE A 24 -25.10 -17.38 1.55
N THR A 25 -25.78 -18.47 1.31
CA THR A 25 -26.70 -19.04 2.27
C THR A 25 -26.35 -20.50 2.58
N VAL A 26 -26.63 -20.90 3.80
CA VAL A 26 -26.42 -22.27 4.28
C VAL A 26 -27.74 -22.81 4.83
N ALA A 27 -28.07 -24.07 4.48
CA ALA A 27 -29.15 -24.85 5.07
C ALA A 27 -28.65 -26.28 5.28
N LEU A 28 -29.35 -27.07 6.12
CA LEU A 28 -29.07 -28.50 6.19
C LEU A 28 -29.81 -29.24 5.09
N THR A 29 -29.30 -30.40 4.69
CA THR A 29 -29.92 -31.29 3.69
C THR A 29 -30.85 -32.33 4.33
N ALA A 30 -30.72 -32.55 5.64
CA ALA A 30 -31.58 -33.44 6.43
C ALA A 30 -31.94 -32.77 7.75
N ARG A 31 -33.08 -33.18 8.33
CA ARG A 31 -33.56 -32.66 9.62
C ARG A 31 -32.81 -33.30 10.77
N PRO A 32 -32.21 -32.51 11.69
CA PRO A 32 -31.63 -33.03 12.92
C PRO A 32 -32.67 -33.69 13.83
N ALA A 33 -32.21 -34.52 14.74
CA ALA A 33 -33.07 -35.13 15.77
C ALA A 33 -33.76 -34.06 16.63
N LEU A 34 -34.93 -34.39 17.15
CA LEU A 34 -35.66 -33.46 18.02
C LEU A 34 -34.88 -33.20 19.31
N GLY A 35 -34.62 -31.94 19.58
CA GLY A 35 -33.82 -31.48 20.74
C GLY A 35 -32.33 -31.38 20.48
N SER A 36 -31.86 -31.73 19.25
CA SER A 36 -30.48 -31.57 18.85
C SER A 36 -30.25 -30.25 18.13
N ASN A 37 -28.97 -29.78 18.18
CA ASN A 37 -28.46 -28.68 17.40
C ASN A 37 -27.31 -29.15 16.49
N VAL A 38 -27.12 -28.42 15.39
CA VAL A 38 -25.97 -28.53 14.48
C VAL A 38 -25.35 -27.16 14.35
N VAL A 39 -24.06 -27.03 14.64
CA VAL A 39 -23.34 -25.75 14.66
C VAL A 39 -22.20 -25.77 13.65
N LEU A 40 -22.21 -24.78 12.74
CA LEU A 40 -21.22 -24.59 11.72
C LEU A 40 -20.48 -23.28 12.01
N GLU A 41 -19.17 -23.35 12.21
CA GLU A 41 -18.29 -22.19 12.34
C GLU A 41 -17.80 -21.75 10.97
N ILE A 42 -17.62 -20.45 10.78
CA ILE A 42 -17.25 -19.82 9.53
C ILE A 42 -16.11 -18.83 9.79
N ALA A 43 -15.00 -19.03 9.08
CA ALA A 43 -13.82 -18.18 9.22
C ALA A 43 -13.25 -17.79 7.86
N SER A 44 -12.56 -16.68 7.80
CA SER A 44 -11.74 -16.29 6.65
C SER A 44 -10.31 -16.78 6.83
N SER A 45 -9.64 -17.17 5.73
CA SER A 45 -8.20 -17.45 5.71
C SER A 45 -7.39 -16.19 5.95
N ASP A 46 -7.99 -15.06 5.64
CA ASP A 46 -7.38 -13.74 5.76
C ASP A 46 -8.34 -12.76 6.43
N ASN A 47 -8.22 -12.66 7.73
CA ASN A 47 -9.02 -11.79 8.58
C ASN A 47 -8.20 -10.70 9.28
N GLY A 48 -6.94 -10.47 8.81
CA GLY A 48 -6.05 -9.44 9.33
C GLY A 48 -5.19 -9.88 10.53
N THR A 49 -4.99 -11.17 10.76
CA THR A 49 -4.16 -11.66 11.88
C THR A 49 -2.77 -12.13 11.45
N THR A 50 -2.47 -12.12 10.16
CA THR A 50 -1.27 -12.75 9.57
C THR A 50 -0.22 -11.78 9.03
N ALA A 51 -0.41 -10.48 9.16
CA ALA A 51 0.49 -9.48 8.59
C ALA A 51 1.90 -9.50 9.13
N TYR A 52 2.84 -9.30 8.24
CA TYR A 52 4.27 -9.13 8.54
C TYR A 52 4.55 -7.97 9.50
N ASP A 53 3.71 -6.93 9.51
CA ASP A 53 3.83 -5.74 10.35
C ASP A 53 2.70 -5.55 11.36
N GLY A 54 1.74 -6.47 11.45
CA GLY A 54 0.59 -6.40 12.38
C GLY A 54 -0.49 -5.41 11.95
N ASN A 55 -0.46 -4.91 10.73
CA ASN A 55 -1.31 -3.82 10.26
C ASN A 55 -2.09 -4.14 8.98
N ASP A 56 -2.08 -5.40 8.55
CA ASP A 56 -2.93 -5.89 7.49
C ASP A 56 -4.33 -6.16 8.06
N PRO A 57 -5.38 -5.50 7.56
CA PRO A 57 -6.75 -5.75 8.00
C PRO A 57 -7.28 -7.09 7.51
N GLY A 58 -6.56 -7.76 6.58
CA GLY A 58 -7.01 -8.95 5.85
C GLY A 58 -7.99 -8.60 4.74
N GLU A 59 -8.42 -9.62 4.00
CA GLU A 59 -9.21 -9.45 2.78
C GLU A 59 -10.71 -9.50 3.01
N GLY A 60 -11.17 -10.24 4.00
CA GLY A 60 -12.61 -10.37 4.21
C GLY A 60 -13.02 -10.99 5.52
N SER A 61 -14.17 -10.55 6.03
CA SER A 61 -14.69 -10.94 7.33
C SER A 61 -16.11 -11.47 7.24
N PRO A 62 -16.37 -12.75 7.63
CA PRO A 62 -17.71 -13.32 7.63
C PRO A 62 -18.56 -12.82 8.81
N ASN A 63 -19.84 -12.56 8.54
CA ASN A 63 -20.82 -12.24 9.56
C ASN A 63 -22.20 -12.85 9.19
N PRO A 64 -22.80 -13.71 10.03
CA PRO A 64 -22.26 -14.23 11.27
C PRO A 64 -21.09 -15.21 11.05
N SER A 65 -20.23 -15.38 12.06
CA SER A 65 -19.13 -16.34 12.07
C SER A 65 -19.53 -17.73 12.57
N SER A 66 -20.79 -17.92 12.92
CA SER A 66 -21.35 -19.21 13.35
C SER A 66 -22.83 -19.29 13.01
N LEU A 67 -23.27 -20.45 12.55
CA LEU A 67 -24.67 -20.74 12.26
C LEU A 67 -25.14 -21.90 13.14
N THR A 68 -26.36 -21.79 13.66
CA THR A 68 -26.99 -22.88 14.44
C THR A 68 -28.28 -23.31 13.79
N PHE A 69 -28.37 -24.60 13.52
CA PHE A 69 -29.56 -25.27 12.99
C PHE A 69 -30.14 -26.24 14.03
N ASN A 70 -31.44 -26.44 13.96
CA ASN A 70 -32.16 -27.36 14.82
C ASN A 70 -33.35 -27.96 14.07
N TYR A 71 -34.13 -28.80 14.77
CA TYR A 71 -35.31 -29.48 14.22
C TYR A 71 -36.32 -28.54 13.53
N SER A 72 -36.44 -27.26 13.97
CA SER A 72 -37.45 -26.32 13.47
C SER A 72 -36.96 -25.40 12.35
N ASN A 73 -35.62 -25.15 12.22
CA ASN A 73 -35.06 -24.20 11.26
C ASN A 73 -34.09 -24.81 10.24
N TRP A 74 -33.88 -26.12 10.26
CA TRP A 74 -32.86 -26.85 9.51
C TRP A 74 -32.86 -26.55 7.99
N ASN A 75 -34.01 -26.35 7.38
CA ASN A 75 -34.19 -26.09 5.95
C ASN A 75 -34.48 -24.61 5.64
N ASN A 76 -34.38 -23.73 6.62
CA ASN A 76 -34.46 -22.29 6.39
C ASN A 76 -33.05 -21.78 6.10
N PRO A 77 -32.75 -21.32 4.87
CA PRO A 77 -31.43 -20.82 4.54
C PRO A 77 -31.05 -19.65 5.44
N GLN A 78 -29.89 -19.73 6.09
CA GLN A 78 -29.30 -18.65 6.86
C GLN A 78 -28.26 -17.96 6.02
N THR A 79 -28.32 -16.64 5.95
CA THR A 79 -27.42 -15.82 5.12
C THR A 79 -26.16 -15.47 5.91
N VAL A 80 -25.02 -15.61 5.25
CA VAL A 80 -23.73 -15.08 5.69
C VAL A 80 -23.31 -13.99 4.73
N THR A 81 -22.89 -12.87 5.28
CA THR A 81 -22.33 -11.75 4.53
C THR A 81 -20.83 -11.70 4.78
N ILE A 82 -20.04 -11.66 3.73
CA ILE A 82 -18.61 -11.40 3.78
C ILE A 82 -18.41 -9.96 3.39
N THR A 83 -17.78 -9.19 4.24
CA THR A 83 -17.45 -7.78 3.93
C THR A 83 -15.98 -7.69 3.58
N GLY A 84 -15.67 -7.12 2.41
CA GLY A 84 -14.32 -6.79 1.99
C GLY A 84 -13.71 -5.74 2.90
N LYS A 85 -12.42 -5.79 3.07
CA LYS A 85 -11.68 -4.87 3.92
C LYS A 85 -10.73 -4.05 3.07
N ASP A 86 -10.61 -2.79 3.47
CA ASP A 86 -9.81 -1.78 2.81
C ASP A 86 -8.45 -1.69 3.48
N ASP A 87 -7.41 -1.71 2.69
CA ASP A 87 -6.08 -1.33 3.18
C ASP A 87 -5.51 -0.20 2.31
N ASN A 88 -4.27 0.03 2.23
CA ASN A 88 -3.65 1.04 1.36
C ASN A 88 -2.41 0.42 0.68
N GLN A 89 -2.56 -0.81 0.26
CA GLN A 89 -1.52 -1.58 -0.40
C GLN A 89 -1.90 -1.88 -1.84
N LEU A 90 -1.07 -1.45 -2.77
CA LEU A 90 -1.25 -1.80 -4.18
C LEU A 90 -0.78 -3.24 -4.41
N ASP A 91 -1.62 -4.22 -4.15
CA ASP A 91 -1.28 -5.64 -4.27
C ASP A 91 -2.13 -6.39 -5.32
N GLY A 92 -3.14 -5.70 -5.88
CA GLY A 92 -4.08 -6.23 -6.87
C GLY A 92 -5.15 -7.11 -6.24
N ASP A 93 -6.07 -7.59 -7.07
CA ASP A 93 -7.18 -8.43 -6.59
C ASP A 93 -6.66 -9.66 -5.85
N THR A 94 -6.83 -9.71 -4.53
CA THR A 94 -6.26 -10.74 -3.66
C THR A 94 -7.27 -11.83 -3.34
N SER A 95 -6.86 -13.09 -3.53
CA SER A 95 -7.71 -14.25 -3.28
C SER A 95 -7.60 -14.73 -1.84
N TYR A 96 -8.75 -15.04 -1.24
CA TYR A 96 -8.85 -15.63 0.08
C TYR A 96 -9.94 -16.71 0.14
N GLN A 97 -9.96 -17.48 1.23
CA GLN A 97 -10.91 -18.55 1.39
C GLN A 97 -11.79 -18.36 2.62
N ILE A 98 -13.05 -18.71 2.48
CA ILE A 98 -13.96 -18.90 3.60
C ILE A 98 -13.97 -20.39 3.95
N PHE A 99 -13.53 -20.68 5.17
CA PHE A 99 -13.48 -22.02 5.75
C PHE A 99 -14.73 -22.30 6.55
N PHE A 100 -15.13 -23.56 6.51
CA PHE A 100 -16.20 -24.10 7.33
C PHE A 100 -15.63 -25.16 8.26
N THR A 101 -16.07 -25.13 9.52
CA THR A 101 -15.68 -26.13 10.53
C THR A 101 -16.91 -26.53 11.31
N ASP A 102 -17.16 -27.82 11.40
CA ASP A 102 -18.21 -28.35 12.28
C ASP A 102 -17.75 -28.15 13.72
N ASN A 103 -18.62 -27.63 14.56
CA ASN A 103 -18.36 -27.54 15.97
C ASN A 103 -18.92 -28.77 16.69
N ASP A 104 -18.17 -29.87 16.67
CA ASP A 104 -18.59 -31.16 17.25
C ASP A 104 -18.88 -31.09 18.77
N THR A 105 -18.37 -30.02 19.46
CA THR A 105 -18.68 -29.82 20.88
C THR A 105 -20.06 -29.22 21.11
N LEU A 106 -20.54 -28.37 20.20
CA LEU A 106 -21.86 -27.73 20.26
C LEU A 106 -22.89 -28.41 19.40
N THR A 107 -22.47 -29.17 18.40
CA THR A 107 -23.33 -30.10 17.63
C THR A 107 -23.69 -31.26 18.54
N THR A 108 -24.96 -31.60 18.60
CA THR A 108 -25.48 -32.67 19.46
C THR A 108 -26.21 -33.74 18.66
N ASP A 109 -26.08 -33.72 17.35
CA ASP A 109 -26.53 -34.75 16.42
C ASP A 109 -25.33 -35.34 15.68
N ASP A 110 -24.87 -36.49 16.13
CA ASP A 110 -23.64 -37.16 15.67
C ASP A 110 -23.64 -37.46 14.14
N HIS A 111 -24.80 -37.38 13.48
CA HIS A 111 -24.89 -37.58 12.02
C HIS A 111 -24.33 -36.39 11.21
N PHE A 112 -24.14 -35.25 11.86
CA PHE A 112 -23.56 -34.03 11.28
C PHE A 112 -22.15 -33.75 11.77
N ASP A 113 -21.53 -34.60 12.58
CA ASP A 113 -20.16 -34.42 13.05
C ASP A 113 -19.16 -34.53 11.89
N THR A 114 -17.99 -33.96 12.09
CA THR A 114 -16.90 -33.98 11.12
C THR A 114 -16.61 -35.41 10.62
N GLY A 115 -16.78 -35.60 9.31
CA GLY A 115 -16.58 -36.90 8.68
C GLY A 115 -17.73 -37.89 8.84
N ALA A 116 -18.79 -37.54 9.57
CA ALA A 116 -20.00 -38.39 9.68
C ALA A 116 -20.85 -38.33 8.40
N CYS A 117 -20.77 -37.22 7.66
CA CYS A 117 -21.45 -37.07 6.37
C CYS A 117 -20.49 -36.56 5.27
N SER A 118 -20.92 -36.66 4.00
CA SER A 118 -20.08 -36.33 2.84
C SER A 118 -19.83 -34.82 2.65
N THR A 119 -20.59 -33.97 3.31
CA THR A 119 -20.51 -32.52 3.28
C THR A 119 -20.50 -31.92 4.68
N CYS A 120 -19.84 -32.60 5.66
CA CYS A 120 -19.60 -32.15 7.03
C CYS A 120 -18.08 -32.11 7.31
N PRO A 121 -17.48 -30.93 7.31
CA PRO A 121 -18.01 -29.62 6.88
C PRO A 121 -18.19 -29.49 5.36
N PRO A 122 -18.88 -28.44 4.87
CA PRO A 122 -18.96 -28.14 3.44
C PRO A 122 -17.61 -27.71 2.86
N ASP A 123 -17.50 -27.75 1.52
CA ASP A 123 -16.32 -27.28 0.81
C ASP A 123 -16.09 -25.77 1.02
N ASN A 124 -14.84 -25.38 1.09
CA ASN A 124 -14.44 -23.97 1.21
C ASN A 124 -14.89 -23.15 -0.02
N ILE A 125 -15.17 -21.87 0.21
CA ILE A 125 -15.46 -20.90 -0.85
C ILE A 125 -14.21 -20.05 -1.08
N THR A 126 -13.79 -19.91 -2.34
CA THR A 126 -12.75 -18.96 -2.74
C THR A 126 -13.42 -17.68 -3.24
N LEU A 127 -12.99 -16.55 -2.71
CA LEU A 127 -13.39 -15.20 -3.11
C LEU A 127 -12.14 -14.38 -3.46
N PHE A 128 -12.37 -13.27 -4.13
CA PHE A 128 -11.36 -12.22 -4.31
C PHE A 128 -11.84 -10.97 -3.58
N ASN A 129 -10.91 -10.22 -3.00
CA ASN A 129 -11.12 -8.83 -2.64
C ASN A 129 -10.58 -7.97 -3.77
N ILE A 130 -11.42 -7.12 -4.33
CA ILE A 130 -11.05 -6.28 -5.48
C ILE A 130 -10.34 -5.04 -4.97
N ASP A 131 -9.08 -4.90 -5.36
CA ASP A 131 -8.20 -3.79 -5.02
C ASP A 131 -8.75 -2.46 -5.58
N ASN A 132 -8.71 -1.42 -4.78
CA ASN A 132 -9.08 -0.05 -5.18
C ASN A 132 -7.91 0.92 -5.16
N ASP A 133 -6.71 0.45 -4.82
CA ASP A 133 -5.50 1.25 -4.73
C ASP A 133 -4.86 1.55 -6.08
N SER A 134 -4.03 2.55 -6.12
CA SER A 134 -3.36 2.99 -7.35
C SER A 134 -1.95 3.48 -7.09
N ALA A 135 -1.05 3.13 -8.00
CA ALA A 135 0.31 3.65 -7.97
C ALA A 135 0.32 5.17 -8.16
N GLY A 136 1.11 5.86 -7.35
CA GLY A 136 1.30 7.30 -7.50
C GLY A 136 2.40 7.83 -6.59
N ILE A 137 3.06 8.89 -7.04
CA ILE A 137 4.15 9.56 -6.33
C ILE A 137 3.81 11.04 -6.21
N VAL A 138 3.85 11.56 -4.98
CA VAL A 138 3.54 12.96 -4.68
C VAL A 138 4.78 13.66 -4.18
N VAL A 139 5.18 14.74 -4.87
CA VAL A 139 6.31 15.60 -4.51
C VAL A 139 5.79 16.95 -4.05
N THR A 140 6.21 17.46 -2.89
CA THR A 140 5.69 18.71 -2.34
C THR A 140 6.70 19.44 -1.45
N PRO A 141 6.92 20.75 -1.64
CA PRO A 141 6.47 21.56 -2.77
C PRO A 141 7.32 21.33 -4.03
N THR A 142 6.78 21.66 -5.20
CA THR A 142 7.50 21.53 -6.50
C THR A 142 8.12 22.85 -6.99
N SER A 143 7.91 23.93 -6.26
CA SER A 143 8.46 25.26 -6.60
C SER A 143 8.44 26.20 -5.40
N GLY A 144 9.02 27.40 -5.56
CA GLY A 144 9.08 28.41 -4.51
C GLY A 144 10.11 28.10 -3.42
N LEU A 145 11.07 27.23 -3.72
CA LEU A 145 12.17 26.87 -2.84
C LEU A 145 13.42 27.68 -3.19
N PHE A 146 14.17 28.06 -2.15
CA PHE A 146 15.38 28.84 -2.26
C PHE A 146 16.52 28.13 -1.53
N THR A 147 17.64 28.00 -2.20
CA THR A 147 18.95 27.67 -1.63
C THR A 147 19.86 28.91 -1.66
N GLY A 148 21.02 28.82 -1.12
CA GLY A 148 21.97 29.95 -1.14
C GLY A 148 23.40 29.45 -1.17
N GLU A 149 24.28 30.20 -1.79
CA GLU A 149 25.72 29.95 -1.88
C GLU A 149 26.39 29.88 -0.50
N ASP A 150 25.77 30.47 0.53
CA ASP A 150 26.22 30.33 1.92
C ASP A 150 25.96 28.94 2.51
N GLY A 151 25.42 27.99 1.72
CA GLY A 151 25.01 26.67 2.16
C GLY A 151 23.58 26.63 2.72
N THR A 152 22.82 27.74 2.56
CA THR A 152 21.39 27.70 2.89
C THR A 152 20.71 26.59 2.11
N ALA A 153 19.90 25.76 2.84
CA ALA A 153 19.24 24.59 2.29
C ALA A 153 17.72 24.77 2.22
N ALA A 154 17.12 24.12 1.23
CA ALA A 154 15.69 23.95 1.10
C ALA A 154 15.31 22.49 1.25
N THR A 155 14.03 22.21 1.53
CA THR A 155 13.52 20.83 1.66
C THR A 155 12.23 20.65 0.87
N PHE A 156 12.07 19.46 0.34
CA PHE A 156 10.78 18.98 -0.17
C PHE A 156 10.53 17.55 0.33
N SER A 157 9.31 17.12 0.26
CA SER A 157 8.89 15.77 0.66
C SER A 157 8.41 14.96 -0.53
N VAL A 158 8.65 13.67 -0.47
CA VAL A 158 8.16 12.70 -1.44
C VAL A 158 7.41 11.61 -0.68
N LYS A 159 6.21 11.23 -1.17
CA LYS A 159 5.44 10.11 -0.63
C LYS A 159 4.75 9.34 -1.74
N LEU A 160 4.42 8.09 -1.48
CA LEU A 160 3.55 7.29 -2.34
C LEU A 160 2.07 7.56 -2.02
N ILE A 161 1.19 7.30 -2.98
CA ILE A 161 -0.27 7.29 -2.76
C ILE A 161 -0.65 6.01 -2.04
N SER A 162 -0.24 4.85 -2.56
CA SER A 162 -0.43 3.54 -1.94
C SER A 162 0.92 2.89 -1.62
N ARG A 163 0.98 2.02 -0.63
CA ARG A 163 2.21 1.30 -0.28
C ARG A 163 2.49 0.19 -1.29
N PRO A 164 3.75 -0.18 -1.51
CA PRO A 164 4.07 -1.32 -2.36
C PRO A 164 3.53 -2.63 -1.78
N LYS A 165 3.36 -3.60 -2.67
CA LYS A 165 3.06 -5.00 -2.32
C LYS A 165 4.11 -5.59 -1.37
N ASP A 166 3.70 -6.58 -0.59
CA ASP A 166 4.59 -7.27 0.35
C ASP A 166 5.85 -7.83 -0.31
N ASN A 167 6.98 -7.55 0.33
CA ASN A 167 8.34 -7.87 -0.13
C ASN A 167 8.79 -7.12 -1.40
N GLU A 168 8.03 -6.11 -1.83
CA GLU A 168 8.41 -5.20 -2.91
C GLU A 168 8.75 -3.80 -2.36
N ASN A 169 9.43 -3.02 -3.18
CA ASN A 169 9.84 -1.66 -2.84
C ASN A 169 9.57 -0.74 -4.01
N VAL A 170 9.52 0.58 -3.72
CA VAL A 170 9.61 1.63 -4.73
C VAL A 170 10.90 2.42 -4.46
N VAL A 171 11.78 2.45 -5.44
CA VAL A 171 13.08 3.13 -5.35
C VAL A 171 13.10 4.31 -6.31
N LEU A 172 13.42 5.49 -5.78
CA LEU A 172 13.53 6.71 -6.54
C LEU A 172 14.95 7.26 -6.47
N ASN A 173 15.52 7.57 -7.62
CA ASN A 173 16.76 8.35 -7.70
C ASN A 173 16.43 9.84 -7.73
N VAL A 174 17.17 10.64 -6.98
CA VAL A 174 17.04 12.09 -6.86
C VAL A 174 18.32 12.74 -7.34
N PHE A 175 18.24 13.60 -8.32
CA PHE A 175 19.40 14.25 -8.88
C PHE A 175 19.14 15.70 -9.27
N SER A 176 20.14 16.55 -9.11
CA SER A 176 20.12 17.92 -9.60
C SER A 176 20.57 17.96 -11.07
N HIS A 177 19.90 18.73 -11.89
CA HIS A 177 20.35 19.00 -13.25
C HIS A 177 21.54 19.98 -13.29
N ASP A 178 21.78 20.65 -12.17
CA ASP A 178 22.91 21.52 -11.97
C ASP A 178 23.69 21.05 -10.74
N ASN A 179 24.53 20.05 -10.93
CA ASN A 179 25.35 19.43 -9.90
C ASN A 179 26.86 19.57 -10.21
N GLY A 180 27.21 20.48 -11.12
CA GLY A 180 28.61 20.76 -11.49
C GLY A 180 29.20 19.77 -12.49
N THR A 181 28.37 18.99 -13.19
CA THR A 181 28.84 18.06 -14.25
C THR A 181 28.77 18.68 -15.64
N ASP A 182 28.10 19.80 -15.81
CA ASP A 182 28.01 20.52 -17.06
C ASP A 182 29.27 21.37 -17.26
N SER A 183 30.23 20.77 -17.92
CA SER A 183 31.48 21.38 -18.31
C SER A 183 31.25 22.42 -19.40
N ILE A 184 31.02 23.66 -19.01
CA ILE A 184 31.37 24.80 -19.86
C ILE A 184 32.25 25.75 -18.99
N PRO A 185 33.54 25.50 -18.89
CA PRO A 185 34.42 26.52 -18.38
C PRO A 185 34.81 27.45 -19.53
N PRO A 186 34.68 28.72 -19.38
CA PRO A 186 35.66 29.60 -20.00
C PRO A 186 36.95 29.40 -19.24
N THR A 187 37.87 28.63 -19.85
CA THR A 187 39.32 28.66 -19.65
C THR A 187 39.85 29.09 -18.27
N GLY A 188 40.07 28.13 -17.36
CA GLY A 188 41.16 28.28 -16.41
C GLY A 188 40.87 28.26 -14.92
N TYR A 189 39.67 28.20 -14.47
CA TYR A 189 39.29 28.02 -13.07
C TYR A 189 38.40 26.81 -12.92
N GLY A 190 38.49 26.08 -11.86
CA GLY A 190 37.95 24.73 -11.60
C GLY A 190 36.57 24.43 -12.17
N SER A 191 36.23 23.16 -12.16
CA SER A 191 34.88 22.70 -12.57
C SER A 191 33.81 23.41 -11.76
N ASP A 192 32.80 23.99 -12.41
CA ASP A 192 31.57 24.48 -11.82
C ASP A 192 31.00 23.41 -10.84
N PRO A 193 30.82 23.71 -9.55
CA PRO A 193 30.29 22.78 -8.55
C PRO A 193 28.79 22.60 -8.65
N GLY A 194 28.09 23.40 -9.50
CA GLY A 194 26.64 23.46 -9.64
C GLY A 194 25.94 24.13 -8.46
N GLU A 195 24.66 24.41 -8.65
CA GLU A 195 23.85 25.26 -7.77
C GLU A 195 23.30 24.55 -6.53
N GLY A 196 23.12 23.26 -6.59
CA GLY A 196 22.53 22.55 -5.47
C GLY A 196 22.70 21.04 -5.48
N PHE A 197 22.83 20.51 -4.28
CA PHE A 197 23.07 19.09 -4.05
C PHE A 197 21.94 18.47 -3.20
N PRO A 198 21.11 17.56 -3.78
CA PRO A 198 20.07 16.86 -3.03
C PRO A 198 20.64 15.74 -2.17
N ASN A 199 20.14 15.60 -0.96
CA ASN A 199 20.45 14.52 -0.03
C ASN A 199 19.17 14.09 0.74
N PRO A 200 18.80 12.79 0.75
CA PRO A 200 19.47 11.69 0.06
C PRO A 200 19.31 11.73 -1.47
N SER A 201 20.23 11.07 -2.18
CA SER A 201 20.16 10.90 -3.64
C SER A 201 19.31 9.68 -4.07
N THR A 202 18.83 8.89 -3.11
CA THR A 202 17.95 7.76 -3.34
C THR A 202 16.94 7.66 -2.21
N LEU A 203 15.67 7.48 -2.55
CA LEU A 203 14.58 7.22 -1.62
C LEU A 203 14.11 5.78 -1.82
N THR A 204 13.86 5.06 -0.73
CA THR A 204 13.31 3.71 -0.78
C THR A 204 12.07 3.64 0.07
N PHE A 205 10.94 3.31 -0.54
CA PHE A 205 9.69 3.03 0.12
C PHE A 205 9.46 1.52 0.13
N THR A 206 9.11 0.97 1.27
CA THR A 206 8.91 -0.47 1.47
C THR A 206 7.43 -0.77 1.69
N SER A 207 7.05 -2.03 1.66
CA SER A 207 5.69 -2.48 1.97
C SER A 207 5.28 -2.22 3.42
N SER A 208 6.20 -1.89 4.33
CA SER A 208 5.86 -1.63 5.73
C SER A 208 5.01 -0.36 5.86
N PHE A 209 4.00 -0.41 6.73
CA PHE A 209 3.08 0.69 6.98
C PHE A 209 3.79 2.01 7.30
N ASP A 210 4.86 1.95 8.12
CA ASP A 210 5.60 3.13 8.56
C ASP A 210 6.47 3.75 7.46
N ASN A 211 6.81 3.01 6.41
CA ASN A 211 7.71 3.48 5.35
C ASN A 211 7.06 3.51 3.95
N GLY A 212 5.93 2.84 3.76
CA GLY A 212 5.29 2.73 2.44
C GLY A 212 4.72 4.06 1.95
N THR A 213 4.00 4.79 2.80
CA THR A 213 3.32 6.05 2.42
C THR A 213 3.76 7.25 3.25
N GLN A 214 4.62 7.08 4.26
CA GLN A 214 5.12 8.22 5.02
C GLN A 214 6.03 9.10 4.17
N PRO A 215 5.90 10.43 4.26
CA PRO A 215 6.74 11.33 3.49
C PRO A 215 8.22 11.19 3.87
N GLN A 216 9.07 10.99 2.87
CA GLN A 216 10.53 11.10 3.02
C GLN A 216 10.99 12.49 2.58
N ILE A 217 11.92 13.07 3.34
CA ILE A 217 12.40 14.43 3.12
C ILE A 217 13.70 14.39 2.33
N VAL A 218 13.77 15.22 1.29
CA VAL A 218 14.99 15.55 0.57
C VAL A 218 15.41 16.95 0.95
N THR A 219 16.66 17.09 1.37
CA THR A 219 17.29 18.39 1.63
C THR A 219 18.19 18.73 0.46
N VAL A 220 18.00 19.89 -0.12
CA VAL A 220 18.86 20.41 -1.19
C VAL A 220 19.68 21.54 -0.60
N THR A 221 21.00 21.39 -0.59
CA THR A 221 21.93 22.40 -0.06
C THR A 221 22.49 23.20 -1.22
N GLY A 222 22.40 24.51 -1.13
CA GLY A 222 23.00 25.43 -2.10
C GLY A 222 24.54 25.38 -2.05
N ARG A 223 25.15 25.69 -3.16
CA ARG A 223 26.62 25.70 -3.32
C ARG A 223 27.09 27.01 -3.85
N ASP A 224 28.31 27.38 -3.42
CA ASP A 224 29.08 28.52 -3.89
C ASP A 224 29.99 28.03 -5.03
N ASP A 225 29.87 28.62 -6.20
CA ASP A 225 30.67 28.28 -7.38
C ASP A 225 31.74 29.33 -7.73
N TYR A 226 31.77 30.43 -7.00
CA TYR A 226 32.70 31.57 -7.20
C TYR A 226 32.49 32.34 -8.51
N TYR A 227 31.33 32.18 -9.19
CA TYR A 227 30.99 33.04 -10.31
C TYR A 227 30.18 34.25 -9.87
N ASP A 228 30.45 35.41 -10.49
CA ASP A 228 29.63 36.62 -10.32
C ASP A 228 28.40 36.51 -11.24
N GLU A 229 27.31 36.01 -10.71
CA GLU A 229 26.09 35.82 -11.46
C GLU A 229 24.85 36.25 -10.67
N ASP A 230 23.74 36.38 -11.34
CA ASP A 230 22.43 36.57 -10.69
C ASP A 230 21.94 35.27 -10.05
N ASN A 231 20.87 35.35 -9.23
CA ASN A 231 20.21 34.15 -8.70
C ASN A 231 19.88 33.13 -9.80
N VAL A 232 20.37 31.93 -9.67
CA VAL A 232 20.23 30.87 -10.67
C VAL A 232 19.04 29.96 -10.37
N THR A 233 18.23 29.70 -11.40
CA THR A 233 17.12 28.72 -11.30
C THR A 233 17.56 27.37 -11.83
N TYR A 234 17.42 26.33 -11.02
CA TYR A 234 17.77 24.96 -11.38
C TYR A 234 16.66 23.97 -11.02
N ILE A 235 16.80 22.74 -11.49
CA ILE A 235 15.81 21.68 -11.34
C ILE A 235 16.42 20.48 -10.61
N VAL A 236 15.70 19.98 -9.61
CA VAL A 236 15.92 18.65 -9.04
C VAL A 236 14.85 17.71 -9.60
N SER A 237 15.30 16.67 -10.27
CA SER A 237 14.43 15.65 -10.86
C SER A 237 14.44 14.37 -10.03
N LEU A 238 13.34 13.64 -10.13
CA LEU A 238 13.20 12.30 -9.57
C LEU A 238 12.92 11.32 -10.70
N SER A 239 13.45 10.12 -10.59
CA SER A 239 13.15 9.03 -11.52
C SER A 239 12.97 7.73 -10.76
N VAL A 240 12.01 6.92 -11.22
CA VAL A 240 11.81 5.58 -10.70
C VAL A 240 12.94 4.68 -11.19
N GLU A 241 13.49 3.86 -10.29
CA GLU A 241 14.48 2.83 -10.63
C GLU A 241 13.77 1.50 -10.90
N ALA A 242 13.29 1.31 -12.13
CA ALA A 242 12.44 0.19 -12.53
C ALA A 242 13.01 -1.20 -12.17
N ALA A 243 14.34 -1.38 -12.17
CA ALA A 243 14.99 -2.66 -11.83
C ALA A 243 14.83 -3.08 -10.35
N SER A 244 14.45 -2.14 -9.48
CA SER A 244 14.34 -2.32 -8.01
C SER A 244 13.00 -1.85 -7.47
N THR A 245 12.03 -1.65 -8.35
CA THR A 245 10.72 -1.07 -8.04
C THR A 245 9.62 -2.01 -8.48
N GLN A 246 8.50 -2.00 -7.76
CA GLN A 246 7.27 -2.70 -8.16
C GLN A 246 6.79 -2.20 -9.52
N ASP A 247 6.44 -3.12 -10.42
CA ASP A 247 6.18 -2.85 -11.85
C ASP A 247 5.13 -1.76 -12.11
N GLU A 248 4.11 -1.64 -11.27
CA GLU A 248 3.04 -0.66 -11.40
C GLU A 248 3.53 0.78 -11.22
N TYR A 249 4.66 0.98 -10.55
CA TYR A 249 5.32 2.28 -10.37
C TYR A 249 6.30 2.62 -11.49
N ASP A 250 6.76 1.66 -12.30
CA ASP A 250 7.83 1.82 -13.29
C ASP A 250 7.56 2.92 -14.32
N SER A 251 6.31 3.10 -14.69
CA SER A 251 5.90 4.09 -15.70
C SER A 251 5.60 5.48 -15.13
N ILE A 252 5.66 5.65 -13.81
CA ILE A 252 5.35 6.92 -13.17
C ILE A 252 6.52 7.87 -13.34
N VAL A 253 6.21 9.07 -13.80
CA VAL A 253 7.16 10.18 -13.86
C VAL A 253 6.83 11.15 -12.73
N PRO A 254 7.65 11.20 -11.64
CA PRO A 254 7.42 12.15 -10.56
C PRO A 254 7.60 13.59 -11.02
N ASP A 255 6.93 14.51 -10.34
CA ASP A 255 7.09 15.93 -10.60
C ASP A 255 8.52 16.39 -10.28
N ASN A 256 9.05 17.26 -11.11
CA ASN A 256 10.32 17.94 -10.87
C ASN A 256 10.15 19.05 -9.82
N VAL A 257 11.21 19.35 -9.09
CA VAL A 257 11.28 20.46 -8.13
C VAL A 257 12.14 21.58 -8.71
N THR A 258 11.58 22.79 -8.79
CA THR A 258 12.28 23.99 -9.24
C THR A 258 12.75 24.77 -8.02
N LEU A 259 14.04 25.09 -7.97
CA LEU A 259 14.68 25.88 -6.92
C LEU A 259 15.39 27.08 -7.53
N VAL A 260 15.66 28.05 -6.66
CA VAL A 260 16.50 29.20 -7.01
C VAL A 260 17.66 29.24 -6.02
N ASN A 261 18.91 29.20 -6.49
CA ASN A 261 20.08 29.47 -5.68
C ASN A 261 20.29 30.99 -5.59
N ILE A 262 20.41 31.48 -4.36
CA ILE A 262 20.58 32.91 -4.10
C ILE A 262 22.06 33.20 -4.03
N CYS A 263 22.52 34.03 -4.95
CA CYS A 263 23.89 34.54 -4.95
C CYS A 263 24.16 35.44 -3.73
N LEU A 264 25.31 35.29 -3.10
CA LEU A 264 25.74 36.09 -1.98
C LEU A 264 26.50 37.37 -2.43
N LEU A 265 25.81 38.47 -2.37
CA LEU A 265 26.46 39.76 -2.43
C LEU A 265 27.27 39.99 -1.14
N TYR A 266 28.57 39.73 -1.15
CA TYR A 266 29.45 40.18 -0.08
C TYR A 266 29.58 41.69 -0.13
N THR A 267 28.85 42.38 0.72
CA THR A 267 29.13 43.79 1.01
C THR A 267 30.30 43.87 2.01
N SER A 268 31.51 43.60 1.59
CA SER A 268 32.66 43.94 2.40
C SER A 268 33.20 45.28 1.91
N ASP A 269 33.29 46.22 2.86
CA ASP A 269 34.01 47.50 2.89
C ASP A 269 34.45 48.08 1.52
N ALA A 270 34.22 49.32 1.27
CA ALA A 270 34.31 50.12 0.04
C ALA A 270 35.63 50.00 -0.82
N ALA A 271 36.27 48.86 -0.83
CA ALA A 271 37.49 48.58 -1.58
C ALA A 271 37.46 47.22 -2.36
N ASP A 272 36.51 46.35 -2.09
CA ASP A 272 36.39 45.08 -2.85
C ASP A 272 35.05 45.07 -3.58
N GLU A 273 35.08 44.85 -4.87
CA GLU A 273 33.89 44.68 -5.70
C GLU A 273 33.10 43.43 -5.22
N PRO A 274 31.76 43.46 -5.25
CA PRO A 274 30.98 42.29 -4.89
C PRO A 274 31.32 41.15 -5.84
N LEU A 275 31.80 40.04 -5.27
CA LEU A 275 31.98 38.80 -5.97
C LEU A 275 30.71 37.95 -5.75
N CYS A 276 29.88 37.88 -6.73
CA CYS A 276 28.92 36.84 -6.96
C CYS A 276 29.39 36.00 -8.12
#